data_0523c0a8ce69db97d7acaa7878f3d5a5
#
_entry.id   0523c0a8ce69db97d7acaa7878f3d5a5
#
_cell.length_a   1.000
_cell.length_b   1.000
_cell.length_c   1.000
_cell.angle_alpha   90.00
_cell.angle_beta   90.00
_cell.angle_gamma   90.00
#
_symmetry.space_group_name_H-M   'P 1'
#
loop_
_entity.id
_entity.type
_entity.pdbx_description
1 polymer ?
#
loop_
_entity_poly.entity_id
_entity_poly.type
_entity_poly.pdbx_seq_one_letter_code
_entity_poly.pdbx_strand_id
1 'polypeptide(L)'
;GKAIYSNFSFYGVELLNGIAGTSSAEYENSAADYFPPGYENSKYYYVYKIARRAMAGEPCVLVPYSTGNPSGKAFGVDNNKDAYIAFRAYIDVNTQVGPSLFEIIWDRAILFTKAR
;
A
#
# COMPACT_ATOMS: atom_id res chain seq x y z
N GLY A 1 15.68 -15.37 -5.01
CA GLY A 1 14.35 -15.95 -5.24
C GLY A 1 13.30 -14.89 -5.54
N LYS A 2 12.13 -15.28 -5.99
CA LYS A 2 11.02 -14.37 -6.27
C LYS A 2 9.99 -14.45 -5.16
N ALA A 3 9.37 -13.31 -4.82
CA ALA A 3 8.15 -13.33 -4.03
C ALA A 3 7.01 -13.88 -4.91
N ILE A 4 6.20 -14.77 -4.33
CA ILE A 4 5.01 -15.32 -5.00
C ILE A 4 3.77 -14.45 -4.77
N TYR A 5 3.82 -13.62 -3.73
CA TYR A 5 2.76 -12.70 -3.34
C TYR A 5 3.36 -11.57 -2.53
N SER A 6 2.84 -10.39 -2.69
CA SER A 6 3.19 -9.25 -1.86
C SER A 6 1.96 -8.41 -1.50
N ASN A 7 2.03 -7.73 -0.39
CA ASN A 7 1.00 -6.81 0.03
C ASN A 7 1.56 -5.59 0.77
N PHE A 8 0.75 -4.55 0.78
CA PHE A 8 0.89 -3.42 1.68
C PHE A 8 -0.28 -3.42 2.65
N SER A 9 0.00 -3.18 3.90
CA SER A 9 -1.02 -3.04 4.94
C SER A 9 -0.80 -1.74 5.70
N PHE A 10 -1.87 -1.03 5.95
CA PHE A 10 -1.90 0.21 6.72
C PHE A 10 -2.35 -0.09 8.14
N TYR A 11 -1.56 0.35 9.12
CA TYR A 11 -1.79 0.08 10.53
C TYR A 11 -1.88 1.38 11.34
N GLY A 12 -2.76 1.39 12.32
CA GLY A 12 -2.72 2.37 13.40
C GLY A 12 -1.69 1.96 14.45
N VAL A 13 -0.86 2.92 14.91
CA VAL A 13 0.23 2.64 15.87
C VAL A 13 -0.32 2.34 17.26
N GLU A 14 -1.31 3.08 17.73
CA GLU A 14 -1.82 2.93 19.11
C GLU A 14 -2.36 1.53 19.42
N LEU A 15 -3.13 0.97 18.48
CA LEU A 15 -3.81 -0.30 18.68
C LEU A 15 -3.14 -1.45 17.92
N LEU A 16 -2.09 -1.16 17.16
CA LEU A 16 -1.41 -2.10 16.26
C LEU A 16 -2.41 -2.86 15.36
N ASN A 17 -3.52 -2.20 15.02
CA ASN A 17 -4.59 -2.80 14.25
C ASN A 17 -4.41 -2.54 12.75
N GLY A 18 -4.60 -3.58 11.94
CA GLY A 18 -4.69 -3.46 10.50
C GLY A 18 -5.98 -2.73 10.11
N ILE A 19 -5.87 -1.69 9.29
CA ILE A 19 -6.99 -0.83 8.92
C ILE A 19 -7.38 -1.05 7.48
N ALA A 20 -6.40 -1.11 6.60
CA ALA A 20 -6.60 -1.25 5.18
C ALA A 20 -5.38 -1.93 4.55
N GLY A 21 -5.54 -2.49 3.37
CA GLY A 21 -4.44 -3.15 2.67
C GLY A 21 -4.73 -3.27 1.19
N THR A 22 -3.69 -3.65 0.46
CA THR A 22 -3.74 -3.97 -0.96
C THR A 22 -2.75 -5.08 -1.26
N SER A 23 -2.95 -5.77 -2.35
CA SER A 23 -2.14 -6.91 -2.77
C SER A 23 -1.51 -6.70 -4.12
N SER A 24 -0.52 -7.54 -4.47
CA SER A 24 0.13 -7.51 -5.78
C SER A 24 -0.87 -7.58 -6.94
N ALA A 25 -1.98 -8.30 -6.79
CA ALA A 25 -3.00 -8.37 -7.83
C ALA A 25 -3.72 -7.03 -8.09
N GLU A 26 -3.79 -6.16 -7.06
CA GLU A 26 -4.48 -4.87 -7.17
C GLU A 26 -3.57 -3.74 -7.67
N TYR A 27 -2.29 -3.79 -7.38
CA TYR A 27 -1.35 -2.75 -7.79
C TYR A 27 -0.47 -3.14 -9.00
N GLU A 28 -0.60 -4.36 -9.51
CA GLU A 28 0.07 -4.77 -10.74
C GLU A 28 -0.27 -3.82 -11.89
N ASN A 29 0.75 -3.40 -12.65
CA ASN A 29 0.66 -2.44 -13.74
C ASN A 29 0.17 -1.03 -13.35
N SER A 30 -0.03 -0.72 -12.08
CA SER A 30 -0.52 0.59 -11.63
C SER A 30 0.43 1.76 -11.94
N ALA A 31 1.69 1.47 -12.28
CA ALA A 31 2.65 2.48 -12.67
C ALA A 31 2.67 2.79 -14.18
N ALA A 32 1.93 2.07 -15.01
CA ALA A 32 2.02 2.20 -16.46
C ALA A 32 1.79 3.64 -16.96
N ASP A 33 0.81 4.34 -16.42
CA ASP A 33 0.46 5.71 -16.81
C ASP A 33 1.48 6.78 -16.36
N TYR A 34 2.44 6.41 -15.52
CA TYR A 34 3.48 7.31 -15.02
C TYR A 34 4.79 7.21 -15.82
N PHE A 35 4.84 6.35 -16.82
CA PHE A 35 5.97 6.16 -17.71
C PHE A 35 5.62 6.51 -19.15
N PRO A 36 6.62 6.79 -20.00
CA PRO A 36 6.38 6.96 -21.42
C PRO A 36 5.70 5.72 -22.02
N PRO A 37 4.77 5.89 -22.98
CA PRO A 37 4.12 4.78 -23.65
C PRO A 37 5.14 3.77 -24.20
N GLY A 38 4.91 2.48 -23.92
CA GLY A 38 5.81 1.41 -24.38
C GLY A 38 7.06 1.17 -23.52
N TYR A 39 7.21 1.83 -22.38
CA TYR A 39 8.30 1.55 -21.46
C TYR A 39 8.12 0.19 -20.78
N GLU A 40 8.82 -0.81 -21.30
CA GLU A 40 8.65 -2.22 -20.89
C GLU A 40 8.90 -2.49 -19.40
N ASN A 41 9.75 -1.69 -18.77
CA ASN A 41 10.09 -1.88 -17.36
C ASN A 41 9.01 -1.32 -16.39
N SER A 42 7.97 -0.63 -16.88
CA SER A 42 6.87 -0.13 -16.05
C SER A 42 6.22 -1.23 -15.22
N LYS A 43 6.18 -2.48 -15.72
CA LYS A 43 5.65 -3.67 -15.05
C LYS A 43 6.37 -4.06 -13.75
N TYR A 44 7.57 -3.53 -13.51
CA TYR A 44 8.34 -3.78 -12.27
C TYR A 44 8.10 -2.72 -11.21
N TYR A 45 7.28 -1.72 -11.53
CA TYR A 45 6.94 -0.62 -10.64
C TYR A 45 5.45 -0.62 -10.36
N TYR A 46 5.11 0.01 -9.25
CA TYR A 46 3.73 0.28 -8.90
C TYR A 46 3.59 1.70 -8.36
N VAL A 47 2.39 2.24 -8.52
CA VAL A 47 1.95 3.48 -7.90
C VAL A 47 0.61 3.21 -7.24
N TYR A 48 0.53 3.44 -5.96
CA TYR A 48 -0.71 3.21 -5.22
C TYR A 48 -1.00 4.39 -4.30
N LYS A 49 -2.26 4.78 -4.24
CA LYS A 49 -2.68 5.91 -3.42
C LYS A 49 -3.32 5.42 -2.14
N ILE A 50 -3.05 6.11 -1.05
CA ILE A 50 -3.70 5.92 0.24
C ILE A 50 -4.45 7.20 0.54
N ALA A 51 -5.75 7.13 0.70
CA ALA A 51 -6.59 8.30 0.81
C ALA A 51 -7.75 8.11 1.78
N ARG A 52 -8.37 9.22 2.19
CA ARG A 52 -9.57 9.22 3.01
C ARG A 52 -10.86 9.04 2.19
N ARG A 53 -10.78 9.32 0.89
CA ARG A 53 -11.91 9.22 -0.04
C ARG A 53 -11.44 8.60 -1.34
N ALA A 54 -12.33 7.83 -1.97
CA ALA A 54 -12.06 7.30 -3.30
C ALA A 54 -11.84 8.46 -4.30
N MET A 55 -10.86 8.24 -5.16
CA MET A 55 -10.59 9.10 -6.31
C MET A 55 -11.08 8.39 -7.55
N ALA A 56 -11.90 9.05 -8.35
CA ALA A 56 -12.50 8.44 -9.53
C ALA A 56 -11.40 7.99 -10.52
N GLY A 57 -11.48 6.71 -10.92
CA GLY A 57 -10.57 6.13 -11.91
C GLY A 57 -9.16 5.81 -11.40
N GLU A 58 -8.89 5.96 -10.11
CA GLU A 58 -7.57 5.67 -9.56
C GLU A 58 -7.59 4.56 -8.51
N PRO A 59 -6.66 3.58 -8.59
CA PRO A 59 -6.47 2.60 -7.54
C PRO A 59 -6.11 3.29 -6.22
N CYS A 60 -6.90 3.03 -5.17
CA CYS A 60 -6.61 3.67 -3.90
C CYS A 60 -7.05 2.79 -2.73
N VAL A 61 -6.24 2.77 -1.70
CA VAL A 61 -6.60 2.20 -0.39
C VAL A 61 -7.32 3.27 0.42
N LEU A 62 -8.52 2.95 0.88
CA LEU A 62 -9.29 3.83 1.74
C LEU A 62 -8.94 3.60 3.20
N VAL A 63 -8.52 4.66 3.88
CA VAL A 63 -8.23 4.65 5.31
C VAL A 63 -9.29 5.50 6.02
N PRO A 64 -10.27 4.88 6.68
CA PRO A 64 -11.31 5.62 7.39
C PRO A 64 -10.78 6.31 8.64
N TYR A 65 -11.52 7.30 9.13
CA TYR A 65 -11.31 7.83 10.47
C TYR A 65 -11.88 6.86 11.52
N SER A 66 -11.27 6.81 12.70
CA SER A 66 -11.84 6.07 13.83
C SER A 66 -13.02 6.82 14.45
N THR A 67 -12.92 8.13 14.53
CA THR A 67 -13.97 9.00 15.03
C THR A 67 -15.18 9.00 14.09
N GLY A 68 -16.36 8.77 14.65
CA GLY A 68 -17.60 8.75 13.87
C GLY A 68 -17.86 7.45 13.09
N ASN A 69 -17.09 6.40 13.35
CA ASN A 69 -17.35 5.10 12.77
C ASN A 69 -18.68 4.53 13.29
N PRO A 70 -19.66 4.25 12.41
CA PRO A 70 -20.98 3.77 12.83
C PRO A 70 -20.93 2.41 13.53
N SER A 71 -19.88 1.62 13.38
CA SER A 71 -19.75 0.33 14.05
C SER A 71 -19.37 0.45 15.53
N GLY A 72 -19.05 1.64 16.03
CA GLY A 72 -18.58 1.88 17.40
C GLY A 72 -17.24 1.23 17.75
N LYS A 73 -16.58 0.57 16.78
CA LYS A 73 -15.26 -0.03 16.95
C LYS A 73 -14.20 0.98 16.51
N ALA A 74 -13.05 0.95 17.15
CA ALA A 74 -11.87 1.74 16.77
C ALA A 74 -11.28 1.22 15.44
N PHE A 75 -12.04 1.40 14.36
CA PHE A 75 -11.66 1.02 13.00
C PHE A 75 -11.32 2.28 12.21
N GLY A 76 -10.06 2.47 11.95
CA GLY A 76 -9.56 3.66 11.27
C GLY A 76 -8.46 4.36 12.05
N VAL A 77 -7.97 5.46 11.52
CA VAL A 77 -6.95 6.32 12.12
C VAL A 77 -7.34 7.78 11.93
N ASP A 78 -7.38 8.54 13.00
CA ASP A 78 -7.62 9.98 12.94
C ASP A 78 -6.33 10.74 12.58
N ASN A 79 -6.47 11.99 12.11
CA ASN A 79 -5.32 12.77 11.61
C ASN A 79 -4.25 13.10 12.67
N ASN A 80 -4.61 13.06 13.94
CA ASN A 80 -3.74 13.32 15.08
C ASN A 80 -3.13 12.04 15.66
N LYS A 81 -3.27 10.92 14.96
CA LYS A 81 -2.75 9.62 15.37
C LYS A 81 -1.74 9.12 14.37
N ASP A 82 -0.72 8.47 14.90
CA ASP A 82 0.32 7.88 14.09
C ASP A 82 -0.14 6.59 13.40
N ALA A 83 0.37 6.39 12.20
CA ALA A 83 0.13 5.21 11.39
C ALA A 83 1.39 4.82 10.63
N TYR A 84 1.45 3.58 10.20
CA TYR A 84 2.53 3.10 9.36
C TYR A 84 2.01 2.18 8.26
N ILE A 85 2.81 2.07 7.20
CA ILE A 85 2.60 1.14 6.10
C ILE A 85 3.63 0.02 6.23
N ALA A 86 3.18 -1.21 6.19
CA ALA A 86 4.04 -2.38 6.16
C ALA A 86 3.97 -3.05 4.79
N PHE A 87 5.11 -3.26 4.18
CA PHE A 87 5.25 -4.14 3.02
C PHE A 87 5.60 -5.56 3.45
N ARG A 88 4.97 -6.53 2.83
CA ARG A 88 5.30 -7.94 2.99
C ARG A 88 5.46 -8.60 1.64
N ALA A 89 6.55 -9.34 1.49
CA ALA A 89 6.78 -10.24 0.36
C ALA A 89 6.82 -11.68 0.88
N TYR A 90 5.99 -12.51 0.32
CA TYR A 90 5.88 -13.91 0.75
C TYR A 90 6.79 -14.79 -0.10
N ILE A 91 7.55 -15.63 0.58
CA ILE A 91 8.45 -16.57 -0.05
C ILE A 91 7.68 -17.74 -0.68
N ASP A 92 8.27 -18.36 -1.67
CA ASP A 92 7.75 -19.60 -2.24
C ASP A 92 7.82 -20.72 -1.19
N VAL A 93 6.68 -21.36 -0.94
CA VAL A 93 6.55 -22.42 0.09
C VAL A 93 7.37 -23.67 -0.24
N ASN A 94 7.62 -23.93 -1.53
CA ASN A 94 8.35 -25.12 -1.96
C ASN A 94 9.87 -24.94 -1.83
N THR A 95 10.36 -23.78 -2.21
CA THR A 95 11.81 -23.48 -2.18
C THR A 95 12.24 -22.84 -0.87
N GLN A 96 11.31 -22.23 -0.14
CA GLN A 96 11.54 -21.42 1.05
C GLN A 96 12.52 -20.26 0.82
N VAL A 97 12.64 -19.83 -0.43
CA VAL A 97 13.53 -18.75 -0.86
C VAL A 97 12.70 -17.54 -1.29
N GLY A 98 13.03 -16.40 -0.74
CA GLY A 98 12.44 -15.11 -1.11
C GLY A 98 13.41 -14.21 -1.88
N PRO A 99 12.99 -12.99 -2.20
CA PRO A 99 13.86 -12.01 -2.83
C PRO A 99 14.98 -11.59 -1.86
N SER A 100 16.16 -11.38 -2.41
CA SER A 100 17.25 -10.75 -1.68
C SER A 100 16.90 -9.28 -1.39
N LEU A 101 17.33 -8.77 -0.25
CA LEU A 101 17.19 -7.34 0.07
C LEU A 101 17.87 -6.45 -0.97
N PHE A 102 18.92 -6.95 -1.64
CA PHE A 102 19.63 -6.23 -2.70
C PHE A 102 18.89 -6.24 -4.06
N GLU A 103 17.87 -7.07 -4.20
CA GLU A 103 17.04 -7.15 -5.40
C GLU A 103 15.74 -6.31 -5.26
N ILE A 104 15.46 -5.81 -4.07
CA ILE A 104 14.26 -5.02 -3.82
C ILE A 104 14.55 -3.55 -4.11
N ILE A 105 13.77 -2.97 -5.01
CA ILE A 105 13.73 -1.52 -5.18
C ILE A 105 12.88 -0.96 -4.04
N TRP A 106 13.50 -0.18 -3.19
CA TRP A 106 12.85 0.36 -2.01
C TRP A 106 11.71 1.31 -2.36
N ASP A 107 10.61 1.14 -1.67
CA ASP A 107 9.43 2.00 -1.78
C ASP A 107 9.74 3.43 -1.37
N ARG A 108 9.04 4.35 -2.00
CA ARG A 108 9.04 5.76 -1.61
C ARG A 108 7.61 6.21 -1.42
N ALA A 109 7.33 6.82 -0.28
CA ALA A 109 6.06 7.43 0.02
C ALA A 109 6.16 8.95 -0.09
N ILE A 110 5.15 9.57 -0.71
CA ILE A 110 4.99 11.02 -0.76
C ILE A 110 3.71 11.36 -0.02
N LEU A 111 3.83 12.17 1.02
CA LEU A 111 2.69 12.67 1.77
C LEU A 111 2.21 13.99 1.17
N PHE A 112 0.97 14.01 0.70
CA PHE A 112 0.29 15.23 0.26
C PHE A 112 -0.54 15.78 1.42
N THR A 113 -0.30 17.03 1.77
CA THR A 113 -1.07 17.76 2.76
C THR A 113 -1.87 18.86 2.07
N LYS A 114 -3.04 19.19 2.63
CA LYS A 114 -3.82 20.32 2.12
C LYS A 114 -2.98 21.61 2.24
N ALA A 115 -2.86 22.35 1.15
CA ALA A 115 -2.31 23.70 1.20
C ALA A 115 -3.17 24.56 2.16
N ARG A 116 -2.48 25.30 3.02
CA ARG A 116 -3.12 26.26 3.93
C ARG A 116 -3.51 27.52 3.18
#